data_e8013f5b69e99ddc21e6f7eba0be273c
#
_entry.id   e8013f5b69e99ddc21e6f7eba0be273c
#
_cell.length_a   1.000
_cell.length_b   1.000
_cell.length_c   1.000
_cell.angle_alpha   90.00
_cell.angle_beta   90.00
_cell.angle_gamma   90.00
#
_symmetry.space_group_name_H-M   'P 1'
#
loop_
_entity.id
_entity.type
_entity.pdbx_description
1 polymer ?
#
loop_
_entity_poly.entity_id
_entity_poly.type
_entity_poly.pdbx_seq_one_letter_code
_entity_poly.pdbx_strand_id
1 'polypeptide(L)'
;RAGVGAVATQASTRTAYGAELLDMLGQGMSPADALATAVASDPAANRRQVGVVALDGRAAQHTGDGTSSWAGHRSGINYAVQGNTLVGPEVVEAVADNFENTEGSVRHLADRLIEALTAGQVMGGDSRVGRLQSAAVIVADPREGRSRRADGMTVQINVCEHPTPVAELRRVYNTISRTLGYRSLQQYSGPDIWQLKVILHALGYYRAEESPLEVGDEAQLYTDEAIEA
;
A
#
# COMPACT_ATOMS: atom_id res chain seq x y z
N ARG A 1 -1.25 -4.30 -13.88
CA ARG A 1 -1.55 -3.75 -15.21
C ARG A 1 -2.77 -2.85 -15.11
N ALA A 2 -2.66 -1.60 -15.57
CA ALA A 2 -3.78 -0.66 -15.60
C ALA A 2 -4.97 -1.26 -16.38
N GLY A 3 -6.20 -1.08 -15.88
CA GLY A 3 -7.42 -1.59 -16.50
C GLY A 3 -7.65 -3.10 -16.43
N VAL A 4 -6.75 -3.86 -15.80
CA VAL A 4 -6.85 -5.34 -15.70
C VAL A 4 -6.86 -5.81 -14.27
N GLY A 5 -5.83 -5.49 -13.50
CA GLY A 5 -5.68 -5.97 -12.13
C GLY A 5 -4.24 -5.91 -11.62
N ALA A 6 -4.03 -6.53 -10.46
CA ALA A 6 -2.74 -6.62 -9.79
C ALA A 6 -2.41 -8.05 -9.39
N VAL A 7 -1.13 -8.40 -9.47
CA VAL A 7 -0.60 -9.71 -9.05
C VAL A 7 0.64 -9.49 -8.19
N ALA A 8 0.71 -10.20 -7.07
CA ALA A 8 1.90 -10.30 -6.25
C ALA A 8 2.30 -11.77 -6.10
N THR A 9 3.58 -12.10 -6.35
CA THR A 9 4.14 -13.45 -6.20
C THR A 9 5.40 -13.40 -5.35
N GLN A 10 5.53 -14.33 -4.42
CA GLN A 10 6.60 -14.35 -3.41
C GLN A 10 6.87 -15.78 -2.90
N ALA A 11 7.63 -15.91 -1.81
CA ALA A 11 8.20 -17.15 -1.29
C ALA A 11 9.25 -17.70 -2.27
N SER A 12 9.15 -18.95 -2.74
CA SER A 12 9.93 -19.39 -3.89
C SER A 12 9.35 -18.74 -5.15
N THR A 13 9.75 -17.49 -5.44
CA THR A 13 9.09 -16.63 -6.41
C THR A 13 9.16 -17.19 -7.85
N ARG A 14 8.01 -17.26 -8.51
CA ARG A 14 7.91 -17.50 -9.95
C ARG A 14 7.38 -16.23 -10.61
N THR A 15 8.27 -15.43 -11.15
CA THR A 15 7.93 -14.10 -11.71
C THR A 15 6.97 -14.16 -12.89
N ALA A 16 6.96 -15.28 -13.62
CA ALA A 16 6.04 -15.50 -14.74
C ALA A 16 4.57 -15.43 -14.34
N TYR A 17 4.20 -15.76 -13.09
CA TYR A 17 2.82 -15.60 -12.60
C TYR A 17 2.27 -14.19 -12.82
N GLY A 18 3.11 -13.16 -12.72
CA GLY A 18 2.70 -11.77 -12.94
C GLY A 18 2.10 -11.55 -14.32
N ALA A 19 2.80 -11.94 -15.36
CA ALA A 19 2.35 -11.79 -16.75
C ALA A 19 1.19 -12.76 -17.08
N GLU A 20 1.35 -14.04 -16.75
CA GLU A 20 0.39 -15.10 -17.07
C GLU A 20 -0.99 -14.79 -16.47
N LEU A 21 -1.06 -14.47 -15.18
CA LEU A 21 -2.33 -14.17 -14.51
C LEU A 21 -2.98 -12.89 -15.05
N LEU A 22 -2.18 -11.83 -15.30
CA LEU A 22 -2.70 -10.59 -15.87
C LEU A 22 -3.20 -10.78 -17.32
N ASP A 23 -2.62 -11.69 -18.09
CA ASP A 23 -3.09 -12.01 -19.43
C ASP A 23 -4.40 -12.80 -19.36
N MET A 24 -4.53 -13.79 -18.46
CA MET A 24 -5.78 -14.53 -18.23
C MET A 24 -6.92 -13.61 -17.76
N LEU A 25 -6.64 -12.67 -16.81
CA LEU A 25 -7.62 -11.67 -16.40
C LEU A 25 -8.03 -10.77 -17.56
N GLY A 26 -7.06 -10.33 -18.39
CA GLY A 26 -7.32 -9.49 -19.56
C GLY A 26 -8.17 -10.20 -20.63
N GLN A 27 -8.19 -11.52 -20.64
CA GLN A 27 -9.06 -12.36 -21.48
C GLN A 27 -10.43 -12.64 -20.83
N GLY A 28 -10.71 -12.09 -19.65
CA GLY A 28 -11.99 -12.21 -18.94
C GLY A 28 -12.08 -13.39 -17.98
N MET A 29 -10.98 -14.12 -17.75
CA MET A 29 -10.98 -15.21 -16.77
C MET A 29 -11.12 -14.65 -15.35
N SER A 30 -11.83 -15.36 -14.47
CA SER A 30 -11.93 -14.96 -13.06
C SER A 30 -10.58 -15.12 -12.35
N PRO A 31 -10.29 -14.31 -11.29
CA PRO A 31 -9.08 -14.49 -10.49
C PRO A 31 -8.90 -15.92 -9.95
N ALA A 32 -9.99 -16.55 -9.52
CA ALA A 32 -9.97 -17.91 -9.00
C ALA A 32 -9.58 -18.94 -10.07
N ASP A 33 -10.19 -18.86 -11.24
CA ASP A 33 -9.91 -19.80 -12.33
C ASP A 33 -8.51 -19.59 -12.91
N ALA A 34 -8.09 -18.33 -13.08
CA ALA A 34 -6.76 -17.98 -13.55
C ALA A 34 -5.68 -18.52 -12.59
N LEU A 35 -5.85 -18.28 -11.29
CA LEU A 35 -4.92 -18.77 -10.28
C LEU A 35 -4.90 -20.30 -10.19
N ALA A 36 -6.06 -20.95 -10.20
CA ALA A 36 -6.15 -22.41 -10.20
C ALA A 36 -5.44 -23.03 -11.42
N THR A 37 -5.62 -22.44 -12.60
CA THR A 37 -4.95 -22.88 -13.84
C THR A 37 -3.43 -22.74 -13.72
N ALA A 38 -2.95 -21.58 -13.28
CA ALA A 38 -1.52 -21.32 -13.16
C ALA A 38 -0.85 -22.20 -12.09
N VAL A 39 -1.50 -22.41 -10.96
CA VAL A 39 -1.01 -23.27 -9.85
C VAL A 39 -0.98 -24.72 -10.28
N ALA A 40 -2.02 -25.23 -10.96
CA ALA A 40 -2.08 -26.61 -11.43
C ALA A 40 -0.96 -26.97 -12.42
N SER A 41 -0.44 -25.98 -13.15
CA SER A 41 0.66 -26.15 -14.11
C SER A 41 2.06 -26.02 -13.48
N ASP A 42 2.18 -25.62 -12.23
CA ASP A 42 3.48 -25.42 -11.55
C ASP A 42 3.80 -26.59 -10.61
N PRO A 43 4.78 -27.46 -10.94
CA PRO A 43 5.16 -28.57 -10.07
C PRO A 43 5.73 -28.13 -8.71
N ALA A 44 6.09 -26.86 -8.54
CA ALA A 44 6.59 -26.30 -7.28
C ALA A 44 5.55 -25.40 -6.58
N ALA A 45 4.26 -25.51 -6.93
CA ALA A 45 3.18 -24.68 -6.39
C ALA A 45 3.11 -24.72 -4.87
N ASN A 46 3.45 -25.84 -4.25
CA ASN A 46 3.50 -25.99 -2.79
C ASN A 46 4.51 -25.06 -2.10
N ARG A 47 5.43 -24.44 -2.85
CA ARG A 47 6.44 -23.50 -2.34
C ARG A 47 6.19 -22.04 -2.78
N ARG A 48 5.05 -21.79 -3.44
CA ARG A 48 4.69 -20.47 -3.94
C ARG A 48 3.73 -19.76 -3.00
N GLN A 49 3.74 -18.44 -3.09
CA GLN A 49 2.69 -17.62 -2.50
C GLN A 49 2.29 -16.56 -3.54
N VAL A 50 1.01 -16.51 -3.91
CA VAL A 50 0.50 -15.68 -5.00
C VAL A 50 -0.84 -15.09 -4.60
N GLY A 51 -1.01 -13.78 -4.84
CA GLY A 51 -2.28 -13.08 -4.73
C GLY A 51 -2.60 -12.37 -6.04
N VAL A 52 -3.85 -12.37 -6.41
CA VAL A 52 -4.36 -11.73 -7.61
C VAL A 52 -5.66 -10.99 -7.30
N VAL A 53 -5.76 -9.75 -7.79
CA VAL A 53 -6.96 -8.91 -7.68
C VAL A 53 -7.32 -8.42 -9.07
N ALA A 54 -8.55 -8.63 -9.51
CA ALA A 54 -9.07 -8.09 -10.76
C ALA A 54 -9.62 -6.67 -10.57
N LEU A 55 -9.81 -5.94 -11.67
CA LEU A 55 -10.33 -4.57 -11.64
C LEU A 55 -11.76 -4.48 -11.06
N ASP A 56 -12.55 -5.53 -11.15
CA ASP A 56 -13.89 -5.62 -10.60
C ASP A 56 -13.92 -5.93 -9.08
N GLY A 57 -12.76 -5.97 -8.44
CA GLY A 57 -12.60 -6.18 -7.00
C GLY A 57 -12.56 -7.63 -6.55
N ARG A 58 -12.81 -8.60 -7.42
CA ARG A 58 -12.65 -10.02 -7.09
C ARG A 58 -11.17 -10.34 -6.87
N ALA A 59 -10.89 -11.20 -5.90
CA ALA A 59 -9.54 -11.62 -5.57
C ALA A 59 -9.43 -13.13 -5.42
N ALA A 60 -8.22 -13.66 -5.56
CA ALA A 60 -7.87 -15.04 -5.26
C ALA A 60 -6.44 -15.12 -4.74
N GLN A 61 -6.16 -16.14 -3.91
CA GLN A 61 -4.85 -16.32 -3.28
C GLN A 61 -4.47 -17.79 -3.19
N HIS A 62 -3.16 -18.02 -3.20
CA HIS A 62 -2.54 -19.30 -2.94
C HIS A 62 -1.35 -19.14 -2.01
N THR A 63 -1.32 -19.90 -0.93
CA THR A 63 -0.14 -20.08 -0.07
C THR A 63 0.13 -21.57 0.01
N GLY A 64 1.25 -22.00 -0.56
CA GLY A 64 1.61 -23.41 -0.57
C GLY A 64 2.14 -23.88 0.78
N ASP A 65 1.86 -25.12 1.15
CA ASP A 65 2.22 -25.72 2.45
C ASP A 65 3.74 -25.81 2.70
N GLY A 66 4.55 -25.73 1.65
CA GLY A 66 6.01 -25.72 1.69
C GLY A 66 6.62 -24.32 1.85
N THR A 67 5.85 -23.28 2.17
CA THR A 67 6.36 -21.95 2.50
C THR A 67 6.94 -21.95 3.92
N SER A 68 8.03 -21.18 4.12
CA SER A 68 8.79 -21.20 5.38
C SER A 68 8.22 -20.32 6.48
N SER A 69 8.41 -20.74 7.73
CA SER A 69 7.94 -20.08 8.96
C SER A 69 6.41 -19.88 8.92
N TRP A 70 5.90 -18.94 9.70
CA TRP A 70 4.49 -18.62 9.53
C TRP A 70 4.27 -17.97 8.15
N ALA A 71 3.29 -18.49 7.42
CA ALA A 71 2.85 -17.95 6.13
C ALA A 71 1.33 -18.07 6.04
N GLY A 72 0.69 -17.07 5.46
CA GLY A 72 -0.75 -17.04 5.32
C GLY A 72 -1.22 -15.89 4.44
N HIS A 73 -2.52 -15.81 4.30
CA HIS A 73 -3.15 -14.77 3.49
C HIS A 73 -4.57 -14.46 3.99
N ARG A 74 -5.05 -13.27 3.60
CA ARG A 74 -6.44 -12.84 3.72
C ARG A 74 -6.84 -12.05 2.49
N SER A 75 -8.04 -12.26 1.99
CA SER A 75 -8.60 -11.46 0.90
C SER A 75 -10.03 -11.02 1.18
N GLY A 76 -10.43 -9.97 0.52
CA GLY A 76 -11.77 -9.44 0.51
C GLY A 76 -12.07 -8.78 -0.83
N ILE A 77 -13.10 -7.96 -0.87
CA ILE A 77 -13.41 -7.17 -2.05
C ILE A 77 -12.31 -6.10 -2.21
N ASN A 78 -11.75 -5.97 -3.40
CA ASN A 78 -10.71 -5.01 -3.79
C ASN A 78 -9.31 -5.27 -3.22
N TYR A 79 -9.05 -6.35 -2.48
CA TYR A 79 -7.72 -6.61 -1.96
C TYR A 79 -7.37 -8.10 -1.84
N ALA A 80 -6.06 -8.35 -1.85
CA ALA A 80 -5.42 -9.58 -1.42
C ALA A 80 -4.18 -9.23 -0.58
N VAL A 81 -4.09 -9.74 0.65
CA VAL A 81 -2.96 -9.59 1.57
C VAL A 81 -2.35 -10.95 1.82
N GLN A 82 -1.04 -11.04 1.72
CA GLN A 82 -0.32 -12.30 1.94
C GLN A 82 1.08 -12.02 2.50
N GLY A 83 1.60 -12.96 3.25
CA GLY A 83 2.93 -12.91 3.78
C GLY A 83 3.48 -14.29 4.12
N ASN A 84 4.79 -14.39 4.07
CA ASN A 84 5.55 -15.56 4.52
C ASN A 84 6.74 -15.08 5.34
N THR A 85 7.32 -15.98 6.16
CA THR A 85 8.38 -15.63 7.08
C THR A 85 7.98 -14.50 8.05
N LEU A 86 6.70 -14.46 8.41
CA LEU A 86 6.15 -13.49 9.35
C LEU A 86 6.25 -13.99 10.80
N VAL A 87 6.14 -13.05 11.75
CA VAL A 87 6.13 -13.41 13.19
C VAL A 87 4.84 -14.14 13.59
N GLY A 88 3.72 -13.90 12.87
CA GLY A 88 2.43 -14.54 13.15
C GLY A 88 1.31 -14.05 12.24
N PRO A 89 0.10 -14.60 12.41
CA PRO A 89 -1.08 -14.23 11.63
C PRO A 89 -1.50 -12.78 11.84
N GLU A 90 -1.21 -12.19 12.99
CA GLU A 90 -1.59 -10.83 13.37
C GLU A 90 -1.07 -9.80 12.37
N VAL A 91 0.04 -10.10 11.69
CA VAL A 91 0.61 -9.23 10.66
C VAL A 91 -0.33 -9.10 9.47
N VAL A 92 -0.80 -10.23 8.94
CA VAL A 92 -1.73 -10.26 7.79
C VAL A 92 -3.08 -9.65 8.16
N GLU A 93 -3.58 -9.97 9.36
CA GLU A 93 -4.85 -9.42 9.87
C GLU A 93 -4.77 -7.89 10.00
N ALA A 94 -3.72 -7.35 10.61
CA ALA A 94 -3.56 -5.90 10.77
C ALA A 94 -3.45 -5.16 9.43
N VAL A 95 -2.75 -5.74 8.43
CA VAL A 95 -2.68 -5.18 7.08
C VAL A 95 -4.06 -5.12 6.43
N ALA A 96 -4.82 -6.22 6.52
CA ALA A 96 -6.14 -6.32 5.92
C ALA A 96 -7.14 -5.37 6.61
N ASP A 97 -7.21 -5.39 7.95
CA ASP A 97 -8.10 -4.52 8.73
C ASP A 97 -7.84 -3.04 8.44
N ASN A 98 -6.55 -2.62 8.39
CA ASN A 98 -6.21 -1.24 8.05
C ASN A 98 -6.68 -0.87 6.64
N PHE A 99 -6.48 -1.76 5.66
CA PHE A 99 -6.91 -1.50 4.29
C PHE A 99 -8.43 -1.42 4.17
N GLU A 100 -9.18 -2.32 4.82
CA GLU A 100 -10.64 -2.30 4.87
C GLU A 100 -11.18 -1.03 5.54
N ASN A 101 -10.63 -0.64 6.69
CA ASN A 101 -11.05 0.54 7.44
C ASN A 101 -10.81 1.86 6.69
N THR A 102 -9.95 1.88 5.68
CA THR A 102 -9.72 3.04 4.83
C THR A 102 -10.51 3.01 3.52
N GLU A 103 -11.35 1.99 3.30
CA GLU A 103 -12.19 1.90 2.09
C GLU A 103 -13.17 3.07 2.01
N GLY A 104 -13.36 3.59 0.79
CA GLY A 104 -14.22 4.75 0.55
C GLY A 104 -13.66 6.10 1.03
N SER A 105 -12.46 6.12 1.64
CA SER A 105 -11.81 7.38 2.01
C SER A 105 -11.33 8.16 0.79
N VAL A 106 -11.12 9.47 0.94
CA VAL A 106 -10.56 10.34 -0.11
C VAL A 106 -9.06 10.14 -0.33
N ARG A 107 -8.42 9.23 0.43
CA ARG A 107 -6.99 8.97 0.36
C ARG A 107 -6.59 8.34 -0.97
N HIS A 108 -5.45 8.74 -1.50
CA HIS A 108 -4.86 8.07 -2.65
C HIS A 108 -4.54 6.59 -2.34
N LEU A 109 -4.69 5.69 -3.32
CA LEU A 109 -4.47 4.25 -3.12
C LEU A 109 -3.07 3.95 -2.56
N ALA A 110 -2.02 4.65 -3.00
CA ALA A 110 -0.67 4.45 -2.46
C ALA A 110 -0.58 4.80 -0.97
N ASP A 111 -1.34 5.80 -0.50
CA ASP A 111 -1.43 6.15 0.93
C ASP A 111 -1.99 4.99 1.75
N ARG A 112 -3.13 4.46 1.32
CA ARG A 112 -3.79 3.32 1.95
C ARG A 112 -2.90 2.08 1.99
N LEU A 113 -2.20 1.78 0.88
CA LEU A 113 -1.28 0.65 0.80
C LEU A 113 -0.08 0.79 1.75
N ILE A 114 0.51 1.99 1.86
CA ILE A 114 1.64 2.22 2.77
C ILE A 114 1.17 2.19 4.23
N GLU A 115 -0.01 2.71 4.55
CA GLU A 115 -0.60 2.63 5.88
C GLU A 115 -0.87 1.18 6.29
N ALA A 116 -1.42 0.37 5.40
CA ALA A 116 -1.63 -1.05 5.63
C ALA A 116 -0.30 -1.78 5.90
N LEU A 117 0.75 -1.53 5.11
CA LEU A 117 2.09 -2.08 5.37
C LEU A 117 2.63 -1.62 6.73
N THR A 118 2.39 -0.37 7.12
CA THR A 118 2.80 0.16 8.43
C THR A 118 2.10 -0.57 9.56
N ALA A 119 0.80 -0.87 9.44
CA ALA A 119 0.05 -1.64 10.42
C ALA A 119 0.65 -3.05 10.61
N GLY A 120 0.98 -3.74 9.52
CA GLY A 120 1.66 -5.04 9.59
C GLY A 120 3.05 -4.97 10.23
N GLN A 121 3.81 -3.91 9.94
CA GLN A 121 5.13 -3.69 10.54
C GLN A 121 5.05 -3.45 12.06
N VAL A 122 4.02 -2.76 12.54
CA VAL A 122 3.76 -2.55 13.98
C VAL A 122 3.49 -3.88 14.69
N MET A 123 2.85 -4.83 14.02
CA MET A 123 2.61 -6.18 14.56
C MET A 123 3.84 -7.09 14.52
N GLY A 124 5.00 -6.57 14.11
CA GLY A 124 6.27 -7.29 14.09
C GLY A 124 6.77 -7.65 12.69
N GLY A 125 5.89 -7.73 11.70
CA GLY A 125 6.26 -7.93 10.28
C GLY A 125 7.06 -9.20 10.03
N ASP A 126 8.19 -9.05 9.34
CA ASP A 126 9.12 -10.14 9.01
C ASP A 126 9.86 -10.65 10.25
N SER A 127 9.87 -11.95 10.45
CA SER A 127 10.51 -12.62 11.60
C SER A 127 12.04 -12.60 11.58
N ARG A 128 12.65 -12.17 10.49
CA ARG A 128 14.13 -12.11 10.32
C ARG A 128 14.68 -10.81 10.90
N VAL A 129 14.80 -10.76 12.21
CA VAL A 129 15.25 -9.60 12.96
C VAL A 129 16.68 -9.17 12.57
N GLY A 130 16.92 -7.86 12.55
CA GLY A 130 18.25 -7.26 12.37
C GLY A 130 18.81 -7.27 10.94
N ARG A 131 18.03 -7.67 9.95
CA ARG A 131 18.42 -7.58 8.54
C ARG A 131 17.94 -6.27 7.93
N LEU A 132 18.70 -5.77 6.97
CA LEU A 132 18.22 -4.77 6.03
C LEU A 132 17.11 -5.40 5.19
N GLN A 133 16.04 -4.64 4.97
CA GLN A 133 14.87 -5.09 4.23
C GLN A 133 14.50 -4.07 3.16
N SER A 134 13.52 -4.39 2.36
CA SER A 134 13.07 -3.55 1.25
C SER A 134 11.55 -3.35 1.33
N ALA A 135 11.07 -2.23 0.80
CA ALA A 135 9.65 -1.97 0.63
C ALA A 135 9.40 -1.31 -0.73
N ALA A 136 8.24 -1.56 -1.31
CA ALA A 136 7.85 -0.93 -2.55
C ALA A 136 6.35 -0.64 -2.58
N VAL A 137 5.96 0.38 -3.36
CA VAL A 137 4.57 0.63 -3.73
C VAL A 137 4.49 0.93 -5.22
N ILE A 138 3.55 0.27 -5.89
CA ILE A 138 3.27 0.46 -7.31
C ILE A 138 1.76 0.68 -7.45
N VAL A 139 1.37 1.78 -8.12
CA VAL A 139 -0.03 2.08 -8.44
C VAL A 139 -0.13 2.39 -9.93
N ALA A 140 -1.11 1.77 -10.59
CA ALA A 140 -1.49 2.06 -11.96
C ALA A 140 -2.94 2.57 -11.99
N ASP A 141 -3.21 3.60 -12.78
CA ASP A 141 -4.54 4.18 -12.97
C ASP A 141 -4.88 4.14 -14.47
N PRO A 142 -5.95 3.44 -14.87
CA PRO A 142 -6.32 3.33 -16.28
C PRO A 142 -7.00 4.58 -16.83
N ARG A 143 -7.39 5.54 -15.99
CA ARG A 143 -8.12 6.75 -16.42
C ARG A 143 -7.22 7.66 -17.22
N GLU A 144 -7.75 8.18 -18.32
CA GLU A 144 -7.03 9.11 -19.19
C GLU A 144 -6.54 10.35 -18.41
N GLY A 145 -5.35 10.82 -18.73
CA GLY A 145 -4.72 12.00 -18.12
C GLY A 145 -4.18 11.80 -16.69
N ARG A 146 -4.38 10.62 -16.07
CA ARG A 146 -3.86 10.35 -14.72
C ARG A 146 -2.40 9.94 -14.68
N SER A 147 -1.91 9.30 -15.72
CA SER A 147 -0.50 8.95 -15.86
C SER A 147 0.14 9.61 -17.07
N ARG A 148 1.40 10.00 -16.94
CA ARG A 148 2.23 10.46 -18.06
C ARG A 148 2.91 9.29 -18.79
N ARG A 149 2.74 8.05 -18.28
CA ARG A 149 3.33 6.83 -18.81
C ARG A 149 2.29 6.02 -19.59
N ALA A 150 2.70 5.42 -20.69
CA ALA A 150 1.84 4.57 -21.50
C ALA A 150 1.32 3.31 -20.78
N ASP A 151 2.03 2.83 -19.74
CA ASP A 151 1.64 1.70 -18.91
C ASP A 151 0.63 2.05 -17.80
N GLY A 152 0.22 3.33 -17.71
CA GLY A 152 -0.73 3.81 -16.71
C GLY A 152 -0.15 3.95 -15.29
N MET A 153 1.14 3.74 -15.09
CA MET A 153 1.76 3.87 -13.76
C MET A 153 1.72 5.31 -13.26
N THR A 154 1.14 5.51 -12.08
CA THR A 154 1.09 6.82 -11.38
C THR A 154 2.06 6.90 -10.22
N VAL A 155 2.29 5.79 -9.52
CA VAL A 155 3.27 5.69 -8.44
C VAL A 155 4.12 4.45 -8.64
N GLN A 156 5.43 4.60 -8.53
CA GLN A 156 6.39 3.51 -8.49
C GLN A 156 7.56 3.93 -7.61
N ILE A 157 7.60 3.42 -6.39
CA ILE A 157 8.63 3.73 -5.40
C ILE A 157 9.20 2.41 -4.89
N ASN A 158 10.53 2.31 -4.87
CA ASN A 158 11.26 1.19 -4.30
C ASN A 158 12.26 1.72 -3.28
N VAL A 159 12.27 1.11 -2.11
CA VAL A 159 13.28 1.30 -1.05
C VAL A 159 14.00 -0.02 -0.88
N CYS A 160 15.30 -0.03 -1.12
CA CYS A 160 16.14 -1.23 -1.05
C CYS A 160 17.10 -1.14 0.13
N GLU A 161 17.33 -2.27 0.79
CA GLU A 161 18.34 -2.45 1.83
C GLU A 161 18.33 -1.36 2.91
N HIS A 162 17.18 -1.10 3.51
CA HIS A 162 17.00 -0.06 4.51
C HIS A 162 16.64 -0.67 5.88
N PRO A 163 17.12 -0.10 7.01
CA PRO A 163 16.76 -0.61 8.35
C PRO A 163 15.28 -0.43 8.70
N THR A 164 14.62 0.59 8.14
CA THR A 164 13.20 0.89 8.34
C THR A 164 12.53 1.18 6.99
N PRO A 165 12.39 0.18 6.09
CA PRO A 165 12.05 0.43 4.70
C PRO A 165 10.64 0.97 4.50
N VAL A 166 9.66 0.58 5.34
CA VAL A 166 8.29 1.07 5.25
C VAL A 166 8.21 2.55 5.65
N ALA A 167 8.93 2.96 6.70
CA ALA A 167 9.00 4.36 7.10
C ALA A 167 9.68 5.23 6.02
N GLU A 168 10.76 4.74 5.42
CA GLU A 168 11.42 5.42 4.31
C GLU A 168 10.53 5.49 3.06
N LEU A 169 9.80 4.42 2.74
CA LEU A 169 8.79 4.43 1.67
C LEU A 169 7.75 5.52 1.90
N ARG A 170 7.25 5.65 3.15
CA ARG A 170 6.33 6.72 3.55
C ARG A 170 6.95 8.10 3.34
N ARG A 171 8.19 8.31 3.76
CA ARG A 171 8.89 9.58 3.59
C ARG A 171 9.01 9.96 2.11
N VAL A 172 9.46 9.03 1.27
CA VAL A 172 9.59 9.25 -0.18
C VAL A 172 8.24 9.55 -0.82
N TYR A 173 7.20 8.77 -0.48
CA TYR A 173 5.84 8.99 -1.00
C TYR A 173 5.30 10.36 -0.60
N ASN A 174 5.49 10.79 0.65
CA ASN A 174 5.06 12.12 1.10
C ASN A 174 5.67 13.24 0.24
N THR A 175 6.95 13.14 -0.09
CA THR A 175 7.62 14.11 -0.96
C THR A 175 7.00 14.12 -2.37
N ILE A 176 6.79 12.95 -2.96
CA ILE A 176 6.22 12.82 -4.31
C ILE A 176 4.76 13.29 -4.33
N SER A 177 3.96 12.90 -3.33
CA SER A 177 2.53 13.24 -3.28
C SER A 177 2.28 14.74 -3.13
N ARG A 178 3.14 15.46 -2.41
CA ARG A 178 3.11 16.94 -2.35
C ARG A 178 3.33 17.56 -3.71
N THR A 179 4.32 17.06 -4.45
CA THR A 179 4.68 17.59 -5.78
C THR A 179 3.61 17.29 -6.83
N LEU A 180 2.96 16.13 -6.75
CA LEU A 180 2.01 15.65 -7.76
C LEU A 180 0.53 15.89 -7.38
N GLY A 181 0.26 16.43 -6.20
CA GLY A 181 -1.10 16.73 -5.73
C GLY A 181 -1.98 15.48 -5.51
N TYR A 182 -1.39 14.35 -5.12
CA TYR A 182 -2.15 13.13 -4.82
C TYR A 182 -2.90 13.16 -3.50
N ARG A 183 -2.59 14.14 -2.64
CA ARG A 183 -3.24 14.35 -1.35
C ARG A 183 -3.88 15.73 -1.30
N SER A 184 -5.04 15.82 -0.68
CA SER A 184 -5.56 17.12 -0.21
C SER A 184 -4.75 17.60 1.00
N LEU A 185 -4.78 18.90 1.28
CA LEU A 185 -4.00 19.46 2.40
C LEU A 185 -4.41 18.85 3.75
N GLN A 186 -5.70 18.56 3.96
CA GLN A 186 -6.22 17.92 5.18
C GLN A 186 -5.64 16.53 5.46
N GLN A 187 -5.05 15.88 4.47
CA GLN A 187 -4.43 14.56 4.62
C GLN A 187 -2.98 14.61 5.11
N TYR A 188 -2.41 15.80 5.24
CA TYR A 188 -1.09 15.98 5.82
C TYR A 188 -1.20 16.22 7.32
N SER A 189 -0.24 15.71 8.05
CA SER A 189 -0.12 15.88 9.50
C SER A 189 1.34 15.84 9.92
N GLY A 190 1.62 16.24 11.13
CA GLY A 190 2.94 16.12 11.71
C GLY A 190 3.58 17.47 12.11
N PRO A 191 4.80 17.44 12.65
CA PRO A 191 5.50 18.62 13.17
C PRO A 191 5.64 19.75 12.16
N ASP A 192 5.81 19.43 10.88
CA ASP A 192 5.94 20.42 9.80
C ASP A 192 4.65 21.26 9.65
N ILE A 193 3.48 20.64 9.83
CA ILE A 193 2.19 21.32 9.77
C ILE A 193 2.01 22.22 10.99
N TRP A 194 2.39 21.75 12.17
CA TRP A 194 2.41 22.58 13.37
C TRP A 194 3.31 23.81 13.19
N GLN A 195 4.53 23.64 12.67
CA GLN A 195 5.45 24.76 12.39
C GLN A 195 4.85 25.76 11.40
N LEU A 196 4.20 25.27 10.34
CA LEU A 196 3.52 26.13 9.36
C LEU A 196 2.42 26.96 10.04
N LYS A 197 1.57 26.34 10.88
CA LYS A 197 0.53 27.07 11.64
C LYS A 197 1.13 28.15 12.54
N VAL A 198 2.23 27.86 13.23
CA VAL A 198 2.94 28.85 14.06
C VAL A 198 3.43 30.02 13.21
N ILE A 199 4.00 29.76 12.03
CA ILE A 199 4.47 30.80 11.11
C ILE A 199 3.29 31.65 10.60
N LEU A 200 2.22 31.02 10.13
CA LEU A 200 1.03 31.70 9.62
C LEU A 200 0.36 32.56 10.72
N HIS A 201 0.33 32.04 11.96
CA HIS A 201 -0.17 32.80 13.10
C HIS A 201 0.70 34.04 13.40
N ALA A 202 2.02 33.89 13.39
CA ALA A 202 2.95 35.00 13.60
C ALA A 202 2.87 36.08 12.50
N LEU A 203 2.49 35.67 11.28
CA LEU A 203 2.26 36.57 10.14
C LEU A 203 0.86 37.19 10.12
N GLY A 204 -0.04 36.77 11.02
CA GLY A 204 -1.42 37.28 11.10
C GLY A 204 -2.40 36.66 10.12
N TYR A 205 -2.03 35.58 9.44
CA TYR A 205 -2.91 34.86 8.50
C TYR A 205 -3.75 33.78 9.16
N TYR A 206 -3.28 33.21 10.28
CA TYR A 206 -3.96 32.12 10.98
C TYR A 206 -4.31 32.53 12.41
N ARG A 207 -5.55 32.26 12.85
CA ARG A 207 -6.07 32.60 14.16
C ARG A 207 -6.05 31.39 15.07
N ALA A 208 -5.28 31.46 16.15
CA ALA A 208 -5.14 30.38 17.13
C ALA A 208 -6.43 30.04 17.88
N GLU A 209 -7.38 30.97 17.93
CA GLU A 209 -8.68 30.76 18.59
C GLU A 209 -9.55 29.74 17.85
N GLU A 210 -9.29 29.54 16.56
CA GLU A 210 -10.04 28.65 15.67
C GLU A 210 -9.45 27.23 15.64
N SER A 211 -8.17 27.09 16.02
CA SER A 211 -7.50 25.78 16.09
C SER A 211 -6.27 25.86 17.02
N PRO A 212 -6.07 24.87 17.88
CA PRO A 212 -4.99 24.93 18.86
C PRO A 212 -3.60 24.96 18.22
N LEU A 213 -2.75 25.87 18.66
CA LEU A 213 -1.32 25.89 18.36
C LEU A 213 -0.50 25.15 19.42
N GLU A 214 -1.15 24.61 20.43
CA GLU A 214 -0.50 23.83 21.48
C GLU A 214 -0.01 22.48 20.93
N VAL A 215 1.02 21.93 21.57
CA VAL A 215 1.58 20.65 21.18
C VAL A 215 0.58 19.53 21.48
N GLY A 216 0.07 18.88 20.45
CA GLY A 216 -0.89 17.81 20.53
C GLY A 216 -1.24 17.29 19.13
N ASP A 217 -2.00 16.21 19.07
CA ASP A 217 -2.34 15.58 17.79
C ASP A 217 -3.09 16.52 16.84
N GLU A 218 -4.02 17.33 17.37
CA GLU A 218 -4.79 18.29 16.57
C GLU A 218 -3.95 19.44 16.04
N ALA A 219 -2.93 19.88 16.78
CA ALA A 219 -2.01 20.93 16.34
C ALA A 219 -1.21 20.51 15.08
N GLN A 220 -1.06 19.22 14.86
CA GLN A 220 -0.33 18.65 13.74
C GLN A 220 -1.21 18.35 12.51
N LEU A 221 -2.50 18.67 12.54
CA LEU A 221 -3.43 18.45 11.44
C LEU A 221 -3.55 19.72 10.59
N TYR A 222 -3.73 19.52 9.29
CA TYR A 222 -4.14 20.58 8.35
C TYR A 222 -5.66 20.74 8.49
N THR A 223 -6.11 21.76 9.20
CA THR A 223 -7.52 22.10 9.36
C THR A 223 -7.97 23.05 8.24
N ASP A 224 -9.29 23.20 8.06
CA ASP A 224 -9.82 24.09 7.03
C ASP A 224 -9.36 25.53 7.23
N GLU A 225 -9.29 26.01 8.48
CA GLU A 225 -8.79 27.36 8.83
C GLU A 225 -7.30 27.54 8.47
N ALA A 226 -6.49 26.50 8.61
CA ALA A 226 -5.09 26.55 8.21
C ALA A 226 -4.87 26.48 6.70
N ILE A 227 -5.86 25.95 5.95
CA ILE A 227 -5.82 25.91 4.49
C ILE A 227 -6.21 27.27 3.90
N GLU A 228 -7.15 27.97 4.53
CA GLU A 228 -7.62 29.28 4.11
C GLU A 228 -6.63 30.41 4.46
N ALA A 229 -5.77 30.19 5.46
CA ALA A 229 -4.74 31.15 5.89
C ALA A 229 -3.53 31.21 4.92
#